data_a30b4e4816e218c6be1c16502255b53f
#
_entry.id   a30b4e4816e218c6be1c16502255b53f
#
_cell.length_a   1.000
_cell.length_b   1.000
_cell.length_c   1.000
_cell.angle_alpha   90.00
_cell.angle_beta   90.00
_cell.angle_gamma   90.00
#
_symmetry.space_group_name_H-M   'P 1'
#
loop_
_entity.id
_entity.type
_entity.pdbx_description
1 polymer ?
#
loop_
_entity_poly.entity_id
_entity_poly.type
_entity_poly.pdbx_seq_one_letter_code
_entity_poly.pdbx_strand_id
1 'polypeptide(L)'
;MNDIAIDKEHLHYLEQLSEMYPTIGKASSEIINLQAILNLPKGTEHFVSDVHGEYEAFSHVLKNGSGAVRKKIDDVFGLAMNKADKAALATLIYYPREKMELIKQDEPDMDSWYKTTLYKLIEVCKTVSSKYTRSKVRKALPEEYAYVIEELITEKPEVLNKEAYYESIINTTVELGTAEEFIVVLSELIQRLAVDHLHVLGDIYDRGAGPHLIMDRLCRYHSLDIQWGNHDIIWMGAAAGNPACIATVVRNSIRYGNLDVVEEGYGINMLPLATFALKAYKDDPCTRFCLLYTSDAADDL
;
A
#
# COMPACT_ATOMS: atom_id res chain seq x y z
N MET A 1 -47.03 -16.87 -17.21
CA MET A 1 -46.06 -15.73 -17.15
C MET A 1 -46.66 -14.73 -16.20
N ASN A 2 -46.03 -14.56 -15.03
CA ASN A 2 -46.50 -13.53 -14.11
C ASN A 2 -46.08 -12.16 -14.69
N ASP A 3 -47.05 -11.31 -15.00
CA ASP A 3 -46.76 -9.90 -15.32
C ASP A 3 -46.16 -9.24 -14.09
N ILE A 4 -44.85 -9.08 -14.11
CA ILE A 4 -44.15 -8.25 -13.11
C ILE A 4 -44.48 -6.82 -13.49
N ALA A 5 -45.32 -6.16 -12.70
CA ALA A 5 -45.58 -4.72 -12.83
C ALA A 5 -44.26 -3.97 -12.50
N ILE A 6 -43.56 -3.52 -13.55
CA ILE A 6 -42.37 -2.71 -13.43
C ILE A 6 -42.79 -1.29 -13.13
N ASP A 7 -42.47 -0.76 -11.96
CA ASP A 7 -42.66 0.65 -11.66
C ASP A 7 -41.67 1.57 -12.40
N LYS A 8 -41.85 2.87 -12.36
CA LYS A 8 -41.02 3.83 -13.11
C LYS A 8 -39.54 3.85 -12.67
N GLU A 9 -39.29 3.66 -11.38
CA GLU A 9 -37.90 3.60 -10.85
C GLU A 9 -37.20 2.33 -11.33
N HIS A 10 -37.88 1.20 -11.31
CA HIS A 10 -37.35 -0.07 -11.82
C HIS A 10 -37.08 0.01 -13.32
N LEU A 11 -37.95 0.65 -14.07
CA LEU A 11 -37.78 0.82 -15.51
C LEU A 11 -36.54 1.68 -15.81
N HIS A 12 -36.37 2.80 -15.12
CA HIS A 12 -35.18 3.65 -15.28
C HIS A 12 -33.88 2.92 -14.92
N TYR A 13 -33.90 2.14 -13.85
CA TYR A 13 -32.74 1.31 -13.49
C TYR A 13 -32.39 0.27 -14.58
N LEU A 14 -33.40 -0.39 -15.14
CA LEU A 14 -33.21 -1.34 -16.25
C LEU A 14 -32.70 -0.67 -17.52
N GLU A 15 -33.15 0.57 -17.80
CA GLU A 15 -32.65 1.35 -18.92
C GLU A 15 -31.14 1.65 -18.75
N GLN A 16 -30.69 2.08 -17.58
CA GLN A 16 -29.28 2.30 -17.28
C GLN A 16 -28.47 1.00 -17.38
N LEU A 17 -28.99 -0.12 -16.89
CA LEU A 17 -28.35 -1.42 -17.07
C LEU A 17 -28.23 -1.82 -18.53
N SER A 18 -29.22 -1.50 -19.37
CA SER A 18 -29.22 -1.83 -20.79
C SER A 18 -28.14 -1.05 -21.58
N GLU A 19 -27.77 0.13 -21.13
CA GLU A 19 -26.63 0.89 -21.71
C GLU A 19 -25.29 0.17 -21.46
N MET A 20 -25.12 -0.38 -20.25
CA MET A 20 -23.89 -1.13 -19.90
C MET A 20 -23.89 -2.53 -20.52
N TYR A 21 -25.05 -3.19 -20.57
CA TYR A 21 -25.22 -4.56 -21.05
C TYR A 21 -26.27 -4.65 -22.18
N PRO A 22 -25.94 -4.10 -23.37
CA PRO A 22 -26.92 -3.93 -24.46
C PRO A 22 -27.40 -5.22 -25.10
N THR A 23 -26.84 -6.35 -24.76
CA THR A 23 -27.26 -7.68 -25.29
C THR A 23 -27.38 -8.72 -24.18
N ILE A 24 -28.24 -9.69 -24.36
CA ILE A 24 -28.40 -10.84 -23.46
C ILE A 24 -27.06 -11.54 -23.26
N GLY A 25 -26.27 -11.70 -24.30
CA GLY A 25 -24.95 -12.32 -24.23
C GLY A 25 -23.98 -11.56 -23.30
N LYS A 26 -23.95 -10.21 -23.37
CA LYS A 26 -23.13 -9.39 -22.47
C LYS A 26 -23.62 -9.47 -21.03
N ALA A 27 -24.92 -9.36 -20.80
CA ALA A 27 -25.50 -9.51 -19.47
C ALA A 27 -25.23 -10.89 -18.87
N SER A 28 -25.46 -11.95 -19.64
CA SER A 28 -25.19 -13.33 -19.19
C SER A 28 -23.72 -13.55 -18.87
N SER A 29 -22.82 -13.03 -19.71
CA SER A 29 -21.36 -13.13 -19.48
C SER A 29 -20.96 -12.46 -18.18
N GLU A 30 -21.52 -11.26 -17.89
CA GLU A 30 -21.22 -10.56 -16.64
C GLU A 30 -21.81 -11.29 -15.42
N ILE A 31 -23.03 -11.81 -15.50
CA ILE A 31 -23.61 -12.62 -14.43
C ILE A 31 -22.74 -13.84 -14.12
N ILE A 32 -22.29 -14.55 -15.15
CA ILE A 32 -21.39 -15.70 -14.99
C ILE A 32 -20.08 -15.27 -14.32
N ASN A 33 -19.50 -14.17 -14.77
CA ASN A 33 -18.26 -13.61 -14.21
C ASN A 33 -18.44 -13.24 -12.72
N LEU A 34 -19.47 -12.50 -12.38
CA LEU A 34 -19.76 -12.10 -11.00
C LEU A 34 -20.04 -13.31 -10.11
N GLN A 35 -20.83 -14.29 -10.60
CA GLN A 35 -21.09 -15.52 -9.87
C GLN A 35 -19.82 -16.34 -9.62
N ALA A 36 -18.90 -16.37 -10.58
CA ALA A 36 -17.62 -17.02 -10.42
C ALA A 36 -16.73 -16.29 -9.39
N ILE A 37 -16.71 -14.95 -9.42
CA ILE A 37 -15.96 -14.13 -8.48
C ILE A 37 -16.40 -14.37 -7.04
N LEU A 38 -17.68 -14.57 -6.76
CA LEU A 38 -18.20 -14.87 -5.43
C LEU A 38 -17.63 -16.18 -4.84
N ASN A 39 -17.11 -17.07 -5.67
CA ASN A 39 -16.50 -18.33 -5.25
C ASN A 39 -14.97 -18.28 -5.19
N LEU A 40 -14.35 -17.13 -5.48
CA LEU A 40 -12.91 -16.97 -5.30
C LEU A 40 -12.53 -16.95 -3.81
N PRO A 41 -11.32 -17.39 -3.47
CA PRO A 41 -10.77 -17.17 -2.13
C PRO A 41 -10.81 -15.68 -1.78
N LYS A 42 -11.19 -15.37 -0.54
CA LYS A 42 -11.16 -13.99 -0.06
C LYS A 42 -9.76 -13.40 -0.16
N GLY A 43 -9.69 -12.14 -0.54
CA GLY A 43 -8.47 -11.35 -0.49
C GLY A 43 -7.96 -11.20 0.95
N THR A 44 -6.73 -10.77 1.09
CA THR A 44 -6.18 -10.40 2.40
C THR A 44 -6.61 -8.99 2.73
N GLU A 45 -7.38 -8.84 3.78
CA GLU A 45 -7.73 -7.54 4.36
C GLU A 45 -6.69 -7.20 5.45
N HIS A 46 -6.22 -5.96 5.44
CA HIS A 46 -5.21 -5.46 6.37
C HIS A 46 -5.80 -4.32 7.19
N PHE A 47 -5.77 -4.45 8.50
CA PHE A 47 -6.29 -3.46 9.45
C PHE A 47 -5.12 -2.79 10.17
N VAL A 48 -5.12 -1.46 10.17
CA VAL A 48 -4.10 -0.64 10.84
C VAL A 48 -4.79 0.46 11.63
N SER A 49 -4.39 0.69 12.87
CA SER A 49 -4.88 1.75 13.76
C SER A 49 -3.74 2.49 14.43
N ASP A 50 -4.04 3.65 15.02
CA ASP A 50 -3.13 4.39 15.92
C ASP A 50 -1.76 4.68 15.28
N VAL A 51 -1.78 5.14 14.05
CA VAL A 51 -0.55 5.38 13.26
C VAL A 51 0.21 6.62 13.76
N HIS A 52 -0.53 7.63 14.23
CA HIS A 52 -0.02 8.81 14.93
C HIS A 52 1.21 9.47 14.29
N GLY A 53 1.19 9.64 12.97
CA GLY A 53 2.27 10.32 12.25
C GLY A 53 3.59 9.55 12.15
N GLU A 54 3.65 8.29 12.59
CA GLU A 54 4.84 7.44 12.55
C GLU A 54 5.05 6.84 11.16
N TYR A 55 5.46 7.68 10.21
CA TYR A 55 5.53 7.34 8.78
C TYR A 55 6.42 6.14 8.47
N GLU A 56 7.61 6.05 9.07
CA GLU A 56 8.56 4.97 8.78
C GLU A 56 8.01 3.60 9.23
N ALA A 57 7.45 3.54 10.45
CA ALA A 57 6.83 2.33 10.98
C ALA A 57 5.61 1.94 10.13
N PHE A 58 4.74 2.89 9.81
CA PHE A 58 3.59 2.68 8.95
C PHE A 58 3.99 2.19 7.55
N SER A 59 4.97 2.84 6.94
CA SER A 59 5.49 2.46 5.62
C SER A 59 6.04 1.03 5.62
N HIS A 60 6.78 0.64 6.67
CA HIS A 60 7.26 -0.73 6.85
C HIS A 60 6.11 -1.74 6.97
N VAL A 61 5.09 -1.43 7.77
CA VAL A 61 3.91 -2.29 7.95
C VAL A 61 3.16 -2.48 6.63
N LEU A 62 3.01 -1.44 5.81
CA LEU A 62 2.40 -1.55 4.48
C LEU A 62 3.22 -2.44 3.54
N LYS A 63 4.54 -2.29 3.52
CA LYS A 63 5.44 -3.06 2.65
C LYS A 63 5.44 -4.56 2.98
N ASN A 64 5.34 -4.91 4.26
CA ASN A 64 5.34 -6.30 4.69
C ASN A 64 3.94 -6.93 4.79
N GLY A 65 2.87 -6.10 4.71
CA GLY A 65 1.48 -6.53 4.84
C GLY A 65 1.20 -7.25 6.16
N SER A 66 1.77 -6.74 7.28
CA SER A 66 1.71 -7.39 8.61
C SER A 66 2.14 -8.86 8.57
N GLY A 67 3.16 -9.17 7.78
CA GLY A 67 3.70 -10.51 7.64
C GLY A 67 3.08 -11.36 6.52
N ALA A 68 2.09 -10.83 5.77
CA ALA A 68 1.46 -11.56 4.68
C ALA A 68 2.47 -11.95 3.58
N VAL A 69 3.39 -11.07 3.22
CA VAL A 69 4.44 -11.36 2.23
C VAL A 69 5.35 -12.50 2.71
N ARG A 70 5.78 -12.46 3.98
CA ARG A 70 6.64 -13.50 4.55
C ARG A 70 5.94 -14.86 4.57
N LYS A 71 4.64 -14.87 4.90
CA LYS A 71 3.84 -16.09 4.82
C LYS A 71 3.80 -16.65 3.40
N LYS A 72 3.69 -15.81 2.39
CA LYS A 72 3.70 -16.26 0.98
C LYS A 72 5.05 -16.84 0.56
N ILE A 73 6.16 -16.27 1.02
CA ILE A 73 7.50 -16.85 0.81
C ILE A 73 7.58 -18.23 1.47
N ASP A 74 7.06 -18.37 2.69
CA ASP A 74 7.01 -19.66 3.39
C ASP A 74 6.13 -20.69 2.66
N ASP A 75 4.97 -20.28 2.16
CA ASP A 75 4.06 -21.13 1.37
C ASP A 75 4.74 -21.64 0.08
N VAL A 76 5.55 -20.80 -0.59
CA VAL A 76 6.25 -21.15 -1.85
C VAL A 76 7.41 -22.09 -1.61
N PHE A 77 8.30 -21.73 -0.69
CA PHE A 77 9.60 -22.40 -0.56
C PHE A 77 9.67 -23.45 0.55
N GLY A 78 8.70 -23.49 1.46
CA GLY A 78 8.61 -24.53 2.48
C GLY A 78 9.94 -24.85 3.16
N LEU A 79 10.38 -26.10 3.08
CA LEU A 79 11.67 -26.58 3.59
C LEU A 79 12.81 -26.44 2.57
N ALA A 80 12.53 -26.10 1.30
CA ALA A 80 13.54 -25.97 0.25
C ALA A 80 14.44 -24.73 0.42
N MET A 81 14.01 -23.75 1.20
CA MET A 81 14.78 -22.55 1.50
C MET A 81 14.93 -22.37 3.01
N ASN A 82 16.14 -22.10 3.49
CA ASN A 82 16.41 -21.86 4.90
C ASN A 82 15.83 -20.52 5.41
N LYS A 83 15.79 -20.33 6.71
CA LYS A 83 15.20 -19.12 7.34
C LYS A 83 15.94 -17.84 6.98
N ALA A 84 17.27 -17.89 6.83
CA ALA A 84 18.08 -16.72 6.51
C ALA A 84 17.79 -16.23 5.08
N ASP A 85 17.75 -17.14 4.10
CA ASP A 85 17.46 -16.83 2.71
C ASP A 85 16.04 -16.31 2.53
N LYS A 86 15.06 -16.88 3.24
CA LYS A 86 13.69 -16.37 3.25
C LYS A 86 13.60 -14.96 3.82
N ALA A 87 14.33 -14.68 4.90
CA ALA A 87 14.39 -13.35 5.49
C ALA A 87 15.07 -12.35 4.53
N ALA A 88 16.14 -12.77 3.85
CA ALA A 88 16.82 -11.96 2.85
C ALA A 88 15.89 -11.63 1.65
N LEU A 89 15.15 -12.63 1.14
CA LEU A 89 14.17 -12.44 0.07
C LEU A 89 13.03 -11.52 0.52
N ALA A 90 12.52 -11.68 1.74
CA ALA A 90 11.50 -10.80 2.30
C ALA A 90 12.00 -9.35 2.39
N THR A 91 13.24 -9.15 2.89
CA THR A 91 13.85 -7.82 2.97
C THR A 91 14.02 -7.20 1.58
N LEU A 92 14.42 -7.99 0.58
CA LEU A 92 14.51 -7.54 -0.80
C LEU A 92 13.14 -7.09 -1.33
N ILE A 93 12.07 -7.85 -1.08
CA ILE A 93 10.72 -7.46 -1.49
C ILE A 93 10.28 -6.18 -0.80
N TYR A 94 10.61 -5.96 0.48
CA TYR A 94 10.22 -4.75 1.22
C TYR A 94 11.00 -3.51 0.79
N TYR A 95 12.30 -3.67 0.51
CA TYR A 95 13.26 -2.61 0.25
C TYR A 95 14.18 -2.99 -0.93
N PRO A 96 13.63 -3.12 -2.15
CA PRO A 96 14.39 -3.69 -3.26
C PRO A 96 15.62 -2.86 -3.63
N ARG A 97 15.49 -1.54 -3.71
CA ARG A 97 16.61 -0.67 -4.13
C ARG A 97 17.71 -0.66 -3.07
N GLU A 98 17.36 -0.44 -1.82
CA GLU A 98 18.30 -0.38 -0.70
C GLU A 98 19.01 -1.73 -0.49
N LYS A 99 18.27 -2.84 -0.62
CA LYS A 99 18.85 -4.16 -0.45
C LYS A 99 19.79 -4.54 -1.59
N MET A 100 19.46 -4.17 -2.83
CA MET A 100 20.34 -4.42 -3.98
C MET A 100 21.67 -3.65 -3.88
N GLU A 101 21.64 -2.39 -3.42
CA GLU A 101 22.87 -1.62 -3.21
C GLU A 101 23.81 -2.28 -2.18
N LEU A 102 23.27 -2.91 -1.16
CA LEU A 102 24.09 -3.67 -0.21
C LEU A 102 24.65 -4.96 -0.83
N ILE A 103 23.85 -5.66 -1.64
CA ILE A 103 24.28 -6.92 -2.27
C ILE A 103 25.38 -6.67 -3.28
N LYS A 104 25.31 -5.60 -4.07
CA LYS A 104 26.35 -5.22 -5.04
C LYS A 104 27.75 -5.04 -4.43
N GLN A 105 27.83 -4.76 -3.13
CA GLN A 105 29.11 -4.59 -2.45
C GLN A 105 29.82 -5.91 -2.18
N ASP A 106 29.06 -7.00 -2.01
CA ASP A 106 29.58 -8.28 -1.56
C ASP A 106 29.47 -9.40 -2.61
N GLU A 107 28.54 -9.27 -3.59
CA GLU A 107 28.25 -10.31 -4.58
C GLU A 107 29.19 -10.19 -5.81
N PRO A 108 30.04 -11.18 -6.05
CA PRO A 108 30.99 -11.13 -7.16
C PRO A 108 30.37 -11.42 -8.53
N ASP A 109 29.23 -12.15 -8.57
CA ASP A 109 28.52 -12.55 -9.81
C ASP A 109 27.08 -12.07 -9.78
N MET A 110 26.90 -10.78 -10.06
CA MET A 110 25.59 -10.14 -10.07
C MET A 110 24.65 -10.73 -11.13
N ASP A 111 25.17 -11.19 -12.28
CA ASP A 111 24.31 -11.77 -13.33
C ASP A 111 23.63 -13.06 -12.87
N SER A 112 24.39 -13.94 -12.23
CA SER A 112 23.86 -15.16 -11.63
C SER A 112 22.89 -14.87 -10.48
N TRP A 113 23.22 -13.86 -9.66
CA TRP A 113 22.35 -13.42 -8.57
C TRP A 113 21.01 -12.87 -9.09
N TYR A 114 21.04 -12.02 -10.14
CA TYR A 114 19.83 -11.48 -10.76
C TYR A 114 18.92 -12.60 -11.28
N LYS A 115 19.47 -13.54 -12.05
CA LYS A 115 18.71 -14.68 -12.58
C LYS A 115 18.04 -15.47 -11.47
N THR A 116 18.80 -15.88 -10.45
CA THR A 116 18.29 -16.65 -9.33
C THR A 116 17.21 -15.88 -8.56
N THR A 117 17.40 -14.59 -8.38
CA THR A 117 16.46 -13.71 -7.66
C THR A 117 15.18 -13.52 -8.45
N LEU A 118 15.26 -13.30 -9.75
CA LEU A 118 14.11 -13.18 -10.63
C LEU A 118 13.23 -14.44 -10.59
N TYR A 119 13.83 -15.63 -10.69
CA TYR A 119 13.09 -16.88 -10.53
C TYR A 119 12.33 -16.96 -9.20
N LYS A 120 12.98 -16.60 -8.09
CA LYS A 120 12.34 -16.59 -6.77
C LYS A 120 11.17 -15.61 -6.70
N LEU A 121 11.34 -14.40 -7.22
CA LEU A 121 10.30 -13.37 -7.21
C LEU A 121 9.12 -13.76 -8.10
N ILE A 122 9.35 -14.36 -9.27
CA ILE A 122 8.31 -14.85 -10.16
C ILE A 122 7.45 -15.92 -9.45
N GLU A 123 8.06 -16.86 -8.73
CA GLU A 123 7.32 -17.90 -8.00
C GLU A 123 6.46 -17.28 -6.86
N VAL A 124 6.97 -16.28 -6.16
CA VAL A 124 6.17 -15.53 -5.18
C VAL A 124 5.03 -14.77 -5.87
N CYS A 125 5.30 -14.11 -7.01
CA CYS A 125 4.27 -13.44 -7.81
C CYS A 125 3.16 -14.39 -8.26
N LYS A 126 3.49 -15.58 -8.77
CA LYS A 126 2.51 -16.62 -9.12
C LYS A 126 1.60 -16.93 -7.94
N THR A 127 2.18 -17.09 -6.76
CA THR A 127 1.44 -17.45 -5.54
C THR A 127 0.53 -16.34 -5.06
N VAL A 128 0.99 -15.08 -5.02
CA VAL A 128 0.15 -13.95 -4.58
C VAL A 128 -0.95 -13.62 -5.58
N SER A 129 -0.71 -13.85 -6.88
CA SER A 129 -1.67 -13.60 -7.94
C SER A 129 -2.75 -14.69 -8.07
N SER A 130 -2.48 -15.90 -7.60
CA SER A 130 -3.34 -17.08 -7.82
C SER A 130 -4.75 -16.97 -7.25
N LYS A 131 -4.95 -16.12 -6.23
CA LYS A 131 -6.26 -15.88 -5.60
C LYS A 131 -7.15 -14.87 -6.34
N TYR A 132 -6.62 -14.23 -7.39
CA TYR A 132 -7.33 -13.19 -8.13
C TYR A 132 -7.75 -13.64 -9.53
N THR A 133 -8.71 -12.91 -10.12
CA THR A 133 -9.00 -13.06 -11.55
C THR A 133 -7.84 -12.52 -12.38
N ARG A 134 -7.65 -13.05 -13.58
CA ARG A 134 -6.64 -12.52 -14.54
C ARG A 134 -6.85 -11.05 -14.82
N SER A 135 -8.10 -10.58 -14.92
CA SER A 135 -8.42 -9.17 -15.13
C SER A 135 -7.93 -8.29 -13.99
N LYS A 136 -8.08 -8.73 -12.73
CA LYS A 136 -7.59 -7.98 -11.56
C LYS A 136 -6.07 -7.93 -11.53
N VAL A 137 -5.41 -9.06 -11.79
CA VAL A 137 -3.94 -9.12 -11.88
C VAL A 137 -3.45 -8.18 -12.98
N ARG A 138 -4.01 -8.26 -14.20
CA ARG A 138 -3.63 -7.42 -15.34
C ARG A 138 -3.74 -5.92 -15.05
N LYS A 139 -4.78 -5.49 -14.33
CA LYS A 139 -4.93 -4.09 -13.88
C LYS A 139 -3.89 -3.65 -12.82
N ALA A 140 -3.26 -4.61 -12.15
CA ALA A 140 -2.20 -4.34 -11.18
C ALA A 140 -0.80 -4.30 -11.81
N LEU A 141 -0.64 -4.85 -13.02
CA LEU A 141 0.64 -4.88 -13.72
C LEU A 141 1.09 -3.45 -14.12
N PRO A 142 2.38 -3.12 -13.98
CA PRO A 142 2.94 -1.90 -14.52
C PRO A 142 2.93 -1.94 -16.05
N GLU A 143 2.55 -0.85 -16.69
CA GLU A 143 2.31 -0.77 -18.14
C GLU A 143 3.52 -1.25 -18.96
N GLU A 144 4.72 -0.84 -18.56
CA GLU A 144 5.97 -1.11 -19.28
C GLU A 144 6.35 -2.60 -19.31
N TYR A 145 6.04 -3.34 -18.24
CA TYR A 145 6.40 -4.75 -18.08
C TYR A 145 5.19 -5.69 -18.11
N ALA A 146 3.98 -5.18 -18.38
CA ALA A 146 2.74 -5.94 -18.23
C ALA A 146 2.75 -7.24 -19.01
N TYR A 147 3.14 -7.19 -20.28
CA TYR A 147 3.20 -8.38 -21.14
C TYR A 147 4.18 -9.44 -20.60
N VAL A 148 5.41 -9.02 -20.29
CA VAL A 148 6.46 -9.94 -19.84
C VAL A 148 6.08 -10.60 -18.50
N ILE A 149 5.56 -9.81 -17.56
CA ILE A 149 5.15 -10.34 -16.27
C ILE A 149 3.94 -11.27 -16.41
N GLU A 150 2.95 -10.91 -17.24
CA GLU A 150 1.78 -11.75 -17.47
C GLU A 150 2.18 -13.13 -18.02
N GLU A 151 3.10 -13.19 -18.99
CA GLU A 151 3.65 -14.44 -19.50
C GLU A 151 4.33 -15.26 -18.38
N LEU A 152 5.20 -14.62 -17.61
CA LEU A 152 5.98 -15.29 -16.57
C LEU A 152 5.13 -15.84 -15.40
N ILE A 153 4.01 -15.21 -15.06
CA ILE A 153 3.17 -15.62 -13.93
C ILE A 153 2.00 -16.53 -14.33
N THR A 154 1.60 -16.52 -15.60
CA THR A 154 0.41 -17.27 -16.06
C THR A 154 0.75 -18.65 -16.58
N GLU A 155 1.85 -18.76 -17.29
CA GLU A 155 2.25 -20.00 -17.94
C GLU A 155 2.90 -20.98 -16.94
N LYS A 156 2.81 -22.27 -17.27
CA LYS A 156 3.48 -23.37 -16.55
C LYS A 156 4.53 -23.97 -17.48
N PRO A 157 5.80 -23.56 -17.37
CA PRO A 157 6.85 -23.95 -18.31
C PRO A 157 7.03 -25.46 -18.39
N GLU A 158 6.93 -26.15 -17.26
CA GLU A 158 7.15 -27.62 -17.18
C GLU A 158 6.09 -28.41 -17.98
N VAL A 159 4.87 -27.89 -18.10
CA VAL A 159 3.76 -28.55 -18.78
C VAL A 159 3.84 -28.40 -20.31
N LEU A 160 4.47 -27.32 -20.79
CA LEU A 160 4.42 -26.90 -22.20
C LEU A 160 5.77 -26.91 -22.91
N ASN A 161 6.83 -27.47 -22.31
CA ASN A 161 8.22 -27.40 -22.84
C ASN A 161 8.65 -25.95 -23.16
N LYS A 162 8.20 -24.99 -22.37
CA LYS A 162 8.54 -23.56 -22.53
C LYS A 162 9.71 -23.11 -21.65
N GLU A 163 10.48 -24.03 -21.08
CA GLU A 163 11.62 -23.70 -20.21
C GLU A 163 12.60 -22.76 -20.91
N ALA A 164 12.99 -23.07 -22.14
CA ALA A 164 13.91 -22.22 -22.93
C ALA A 164 13.32 -20.83 -23.22
N TYR A 165 12.00 -20.70 -23.36
CA TYR A 165 11.35 -19.41 -23.54
C TYR A 165 11.44 -18.55 -22.26
N TYR A 166 11.20 -19.14 -21.09
CA TYR A 166 11.33 -18.44 -19.80
C TYR A 166 12.79 -18.04 -19.53
N GLU A 167 13.71 -18.97 -19.77
CA GLU A 167 15.13 -18.71 -19.63
C GLU A 167 15.59 -17.56 -20.55
N SER A 168 15.09 -17.53 -21.79
CA SER A 168 15.35 -16.46 -22.74
C SER A 168 14.88 -15.10 -22.22
N ILE A 169 13.67 -15.01 -21.65
CA ILE A 169 13.16 -13.75 -21.09
C ILE A 169 14.10 -13.27 -19.97
N ILE A 170 14.43 -14.14 -19.01
CA ILE A 170 15.25 -13.78 -17.85
C ILE A 170 16.68 -13.41 -18.29
N ASN A 171 17.28 -14.20 -19.18
CA ASN A 171 18.62 -13.92 -19.70
C ASN A 171 18.66 -12.57 -20.43
N THR A 172 17.69 -12.32 -21.30
CA THR A 172 17.60 -11.04 -22.03
C THR A 172 17.40 -9.85 -21.08
N THR A 173 16.59 -10.01 -20.00
CA THR A 173 16.44 -8.97 -18.98
C THR A 173 17.76 -8.61 -18.31
N VAL A 174 18.61 -9.61 -18.03
CA VAL A 174 19.94 -9.38 -17.45
C VAL A 174 20.90 -8.78 -18.49
N GLU A 175 20.95 -9.32 -19.71
CA GLU A 175 21.80 -8.83 -20.80
C GLU A 175 21.50 -7.37 -21.19
N LEU A 176 20.25 -6.93 -21.13
CA LEU A 176 19.83 -5.55 -21.36
C LEU A 176 20.15 -4.61 -20.20
N GLY A 177 20.61 -5.13 -19.05
CA GLY A 177 20.89 -4.34 -17.85
C GLY A 177 19.62 -3.82 -17.14
N THR A 178 18.45 -4.43 -17.38
CA THR A 178 17.17 -4.00 -16.80
C THR A 178 16.74 -4.86 -15.59
N ALA A 179 17.58 -5.80 -15.16
CA ALA A 179 17.27 -6.74 -14.08
C ALA A 179 16.94 -6.06 -12.75
N GLU A 180 17.62 -4.97 -12.40
CA GLU A 180 17.37 -4.22 -11.17
C GLU A 180 15.97 -3.62 -11.15
N GLU A 181 15.60 -2.91 -12.22
CA GLU A 181 14.28 -2.32 -12.31
C GLU A 181 13.19 -3.40 -12.34
N PHE A 182 13.45 -4.52 -13.01
CA PHE A 182 12.50 -5.63 -13.04
C PHE A 182 12.31 -6.28 -11.66
N ILE A 183 13.36 -6.38 -10.84
CA ILE A 183 13.29 -6.81 -9.43
C ILE A 183 12.44 -5.85 -8.61
N VAL A 184 12.62 -4.53 -8.79
CA VAL A 184 11.81 -3.50 -8.10
C VAL A 184 10.34 -3.67 -8.47
N VAL A 185 10.04 -3.74 -9.75
CA VAL A 185 8.68 -3.90 -10.28
C VAL A 185 8.00 -5.16 -9.75
N LEU A 186 8.68 -6.31 -9.76
CA LEU A 186 8.14 -7.55 -9.19
C LEU A 186 7.93 -7.44 -7.69
N SER A 187 8.83 -6.80 -6.96
CA SER A 187 8.70 -6.60 -5.51
C SER A 187 7.50 -5.72 -5.16
N GLU A 188 7.29 -4.63 -5.87
CA GLU A 188 6.14 -3.74 -5.71
C GLU A 188 4.82 -4.45 -6.07
N LEU A 189 4.83 -5.25 -7.14
CA LEU A 189 3.68 -6.06 -7.52
C LEU A 189 3.32 -7.09 -6.44
N ILE A 190 4.32 -7.77 -5.85
CA ILE A 190 4.11 -8.69 -4.74
C ILE A 190 3.49 -7.97 -3.54
N GLN A 191 4.02 -6.79 -3.15
CA GLN A 191 3.46 -5.99 -2.06
C GLN A 191 1.99 -5.61 -2.35
N ARG A 192 1.70 -5.17 -3.58
CA ARG A 192 0.36 -4.77 -4.01
C ARG A 192 -0.64 -5.93 -4.00
N LEU A 193 -0.23 -7.13 -4.44
CA LEU A 193 -1.11 -8.30 -4.52
C LEU A 193 -1.17 -9.10 -3.20
N ALA A 194 -0.23 -8.88 -2.28
CA ALA A 194 -0.25 -9.55 -0.98
C ALA A 194 -1.44 -9.09 -0.13
N VAL A 195 -1.78 -7.80 -0.18
CA VAL A 195 -2.92 -7.19 0.52
C VAL A 195 -3.94 -6.72 -0.52
N ASP A 196 -5.19 -7.15 -0.36
CA ASP A 196 -6.27 -6.81 -1.28
C ASP A 196 -6.92 -5.47 -0.93
N HIS A 197 -7.17 -5.25 0.35
CA HIS A 197 -7.80 -4.06 0.87
C HIS A 197 -7.18 -3.64 2.21
N LEU A 198 -6.97 -2.34 2.37
CA LEU A 198 -6.46 -1.73 3.60
C LEU A 198 -7.58 -1.00 4.32
N HIS A 199 -7.77 -1.30 5.60
CA HIS A 199 -8.65 -0.59 6.51
C HIS A 199 -7.81 0.22 7.50
N VAL A 200 -7.89 1.53 7.45
CA VAL A 200 -7.26 2.41 8.44
C VAL A 200 -8.32 2.83 9.45
N LEU A 201 -8.12 2.46 10.71
CA LEU A 201 -9.10 2.62 11.78
C LEU A 201 -8.93 3.94 12.56
N GLY A 202 -8.30 4.93 11.95
CA GLY A 202 -8.16 6.28 12.50
C GLY A 202 -6.87 6.50 13.27
N ASP A 203 -6.82 7.69 13.88
CA ASP A 203 -5.68 8.25 14.60
C ASP A 203 -4.40 8.27 13.75
N ILE A 204 -4.54 8.87 12.55
CA ILE A 204 -3.43 9.14 11.63
C ILE A 204 -2.63 10.33 12.13
N TYR A 205 -3.32 11.33 12.68
CA TYR A 205 -2.74 12.60 13.11
C TYR A 205 -2.31 12.60 14.56
N ASP A 206 -1.60 13.70 14.88
CA ASP A 206 -0.89 14.06 16.10
C ASP A 206 0.25 13.10 16.46
N ARG A 207 1.10 13.55 17.37
CA ARG A 207 2.27 12.89 17.96
C ARG A 207 3.48 12.82 17.04
N GLY A 208 3.49 11.95 16.00
CA GLY A 208 4.60 11.83 15.04
C GLY A 208 4.63 12.93 13.99
N ALA A 209 5.77 13.08 13.30
CA ALA A 209 6.02 14.18 12.37
C ALA A 209 5.54 13.93 10.93
N GLY A 210 5.06 12.72 10.59
CA GLY A 210 4.79 12.32 9.24
C GLY A 210 3.34 12.08 8.82
N PRO A 211 2.28 12.68 9.43
CA PRO A 211 0.90 12.39 9.04
C PRO A 211 0.60 12.81 7.61
N HIS A 212 1.16 13.90 7.11
CA HIS A 212 1.02 14.35 5.72
C HIS A 212 1.63 13.35 4.73
N LEU A 213 2.78 12.74 5.05
CA LEU A 213 3.41 11.69 4.25
C LEU A 213 2.56 10.42 4.24
N ILE A 214 1.96 10.07 5.39
CA ILE A 214 1.03 8.95 5.51
C ILE A 214 -0.19 9.19 4.62
N MET A 215 -0.81 10.37 4.69
CA MET A 215 -1.96 10.72 3.86
C MET A 215 -1.63 10.66 2.36
N ASP A 216 -0.48 11.20 1.95
CA ASP A 216 -0.03 11.12 0.55
C ASP A 216 0.13 9.67 0.07
N ARG A 217 0.62 8.80 0.93
CA ARG A 217 0.75 7.38 0.62
C ARG A 217 -0.60 6.67 0.55
N LEU A 218 -1.51 6.98 1.47
CA LEU A 218 -2.87 6.44 1.49
C LEU A 218 -3.67 6.88 0.27
N CYS A 219 -3.57 8.14 -0.16
CA CYS A 219 -4.23 8.64 -1.36
C CYS A 219 -3.83 7.91 -2.65
N ARG A 220 -2.66 7.28 -2.67
CA ARG A 220 -2.15 6.49 -3.81
C ARG A 220 -2.35 4.98 -3.62
N TYR A 221 -2.92 4.56 -2.49
CA TYR A 221 -3.10 3.14 -2.22
C TYR A 221 -4.21 2.55 -3.10
N HIS A 222 -4.02 1.32 -3.57
CA HIS A 222 -4.87 0.71 -4.62
C HIS A 222 -6.30 0.37 -4.18
N SER A 223 -6.55 0.12 -2.90
CA SER A 223 -7.86 -0.19 -2.35
C SER A 223 -7.86 0.09 -0.84
N LEU A 224 -8.64 1.08 -0.41
CA LEU A 224 -8.56 1.67 0.91
C LEU A 224 -9.92 2.15 1.39
N ASP A 225 -10.19 1.95 2.67
CA ASP A 225 -11.13 2.78 3.42
C ASP A 225 -10.47 3.35 4.68
N ILE A 226 -10.97 4.49 5.14
CA ILE A 226 -10.45 5.21 6.32
C ILE A 226 -11.63 5.52 7.24
N GLN A 227 -11.55 5.04 8.48
CA GLN A 227 -12.32 5.56 9.59
C GLN A 227 -11.52 6.72 10.21
N TRP A 228 -12.20 7.73 10.74
CA TRP A 228 -11.53 8.82 11.44
C TRP A 228 -11.53 8.54 12.95
N GLY A 229 -10.37 8.76 13.58
CA GLY A 229 -10.21 8.76 15.03
C GLY A 229 -10.50 10.13 15.65
N ASN A 230 -10.37 10.24 16.96
CA ASN A 230 -10.61 11.51 17.66
C ASN A 230 -9.57 12.60 17.30
N HIS A 231 -8.33 12.21 17.04
CA HIS A 231 -7.30 13.16 16.55
C HIS A 231 -7.61 13.64 15.13
N ASP A 232 -8.00 12.74 14.25
CA ASP A 232 -8.31 13.07 12.85
C ASP A 232 -9.47 14.05 12.74
N ILE A 233 -10.55 13.88 13.55
CA ILE A 233 -11.70 14.77 13.50
C ILE A 233 -11.36 16.21 13.95
N ILE A 234 -10.37 16.37 14.84
CA ILE A 234 -9.89 17.68 15.23
C ILE A 234 -9.17 18.36 14.05
N TRP A 235 -8.37 17.63 13.31
CA TRP A 235 -7.70 18.13 12.10
C TRP A 235 -8.72 18.42 10.98
N MET A 236 -9.72 17.58 10.80
CA MET A 236 -10.83 17.82 9.85
C MET A 236 -11.60 19.11 10.23
N GLY A 237 -11.88 19.30 11.52
CA GLY A 237 -12.52 20.52 12.02
C GLY A 237 -11.67 21.76 11.82
N ALA A 238 -10.35 21.65 12.01
CA ALA A 238 -9.41 22.74 11.74
C ALA A 238 -9.36 23.09 10.25
N ALA A 239 -9.30 22.09 9.37
CA ALA A 239 -9.35 22.27 7.92
C ALA A 239 -10.68 22.92 7.46
N ALA A 240 -11.78 22.62 8.14
CA ALA A 240 -13.07 23.26 7.94
C ALA A 240 -13.19 24.69 8.51
N GLY A 241 -12.12 25.21 9.14
CA GLY A 241 -12.06 26.57 9.67
C GLY A 241 -12.65 26.74 11.08
N ASN A 242 -12.87 25.65 11.84
CA ASN A 242 -13.35 25.76 13.22
C ASN A 242 -12.24 26.30 14.14
N PRO A 243 -12.44 27.48 14.79
CA PRO A 243 -11.38 28.12 15.59
C PRO A 243 -10.90 27.27 16.77
N ALA A 244 -11.80 26.54 17.43
CA ALA A 244 -11.44 25.69 18.56
C ALA A 244 -10.57 24.50 18.12
N CYS A 245 -10.92 23.88 16.96
CA CYS A 245 -10.11 22.81 16.38
C CYS A 245 -8.74 23.33 15.92
N ILE A 246 -8.69 24.51 15.29
CA ILE A 246 -7.41 25.13 14.88
C ILE A 246 -6.51 25.36 16.12
N ALA A 247 -7.06 25.95 17.18
CA ALA A 247 -6.32 26.18 18.42
C ALA A 247 -5.81 24.86 19.04
N THR A 248 -6.63 23.80 18.97
CA THR A 248 -6.28 22.48 19.50
C THR A 248 -5.17 21.82 18.68
N VAL A 249 -5.25 21.86 17.34
CA VAL A 249 -4.20 21.35 16.44
C VAL A 249 -2.87 22.04 16.73
N VAL A 250 -2.87 23.38 16.75
CA VAL A 250 -1.64 24.16 17.03
C VAL A 250 -1.07 23.82 18.40
N ARG A 251 -1.93 23.77 19.43
CA ARG A 251 -1.51 23.40 20.79
C ARG A 251 -0.87 22.01 20.82
N ASN A 252 -1.49 21.02 20.19
CA ASN A 252 -0.99 19.66 20.15
C ASN A 252 0.35 19.59 19.39
N SER A 253 0.43 20.20 18.21
CA SER A 253 1.68 20.25 17.44
C SER A 253 2.84 20.85 18.23
N ILE A 254 2.59 21.91 19.01
CA ILE A 254 3.60 22.49 19.90
C ILE A 254 3.96 21.53 21.04
N ARG A 255 2.98 20.88 21.67
CA ARG A 255 3.22 19.92 22.77
C ARG A 255 4.07 18.73 22.34
N TYR A 256 3.85 18.22 21.15
CA TYR A 256 4.61 17.10 20.60
C TYR A 256 5.90 17.52 19.87
N GLY A 257 6.17 18.84 19.78
CA GLY A 257 7.35 19.34 19.07
C GLY A 257 7.31 19.16 17.56
N ASN A 258 6.13 19.00 16.99
CA ASN A 258 5.91 18.68 15.57
C ASN A 258 5.20 19.81 14.81
N LEU A 259 5.59 21.07 15.09
CA LEU A 259 5.02 22.22 14.40
C LEU A 259 5.32 22.21 12.89
N ASP A 260 6.41 21.53 12.49
CA ASP A 260 6.82 21.31 11.11
C ASP A 260 5.74 20.62 10.27
N VAL A 261 4.89 19.79 10.90
CA VAL A 261 3.71 19.20 10.22
C VAL A 261 2.79 20.29 9.68
N VAL A 262 2.57 21.35 10.46
CA VAL A 262 1.71 22.48 10.08
C VAL A 262 2.43 23.37 9.06
N GLU A 263 3.71 23.66 9.28
CA GLU A 263 4.50 24.58 8.45
C GLU A 263 4.96 23.93 7.14
N GLU A 264 5.66 22.83 7.20
CA GLU A 264 6.21 22.16 6.01
C GLU A 264 5.20 21.22 5.36
N GLY A 265 4.44 20.46 6.15
CA GLY A 265 3.46 19.50 5.65
C GLY A 265 2.27 20.17 4.95
N TYR A 266 1.78 21.30 5.50
CA TYR A 266 0.58 21.99 5.01
C TYR A 266 0.82 23.43 4.55
N GLY A 267 2.05 23.94 4.62
CA GLY A 267 2.44 25.26 4.13
C GLY A 267 1.85 26.42 4.94
N ILE A 268 1.50 26.22 6.21
CA ILE A 268 0.87 27.22 7.06
C ILE A 268 1.95 27.96 7.86
N ASN A 269 2.15 29.26 7.59
CA ASN A 269 3.17 30.06 8.28
C ASN A 269 2.78 30.35 9.74
N MET A 270 3.52 29.79 10.68
CA MET A 270 3.31 29.97 12.13
C MET A 270 4.13 31.14 12.75
N LEU A 271 4.99 31.80 11.98
CA LEU A 271 5.79 32.91 12.46
C LEU A 271 4.99 34.06 13.07
N PRO A 272 3.80 34.45 12.54
CA PRO A 272 2.98 35.50 13.17
C PRO A 272 2.54 35.12 14.59
N LEU A 273 2.15 33.86 14.81
CA LEU A 273 1.75 33.34 16.11
C LEU A 273 2.94 33.29 17.07
N ALA A 274 4.09 32.80 16.64
CA ALA A 274 5.31 32.78 17.44
C ALA A 274 5.73 34.18 17.85
N THR A 275 5.71 35.15 16.92
CA THR A 275 6.03 36.55 17.18
C THR A 275 5.07 37.19 18.18
N PHE A 276 3.77 36.88 18.05
CA PHE A 276 2.77 37.35 19.02
C PHE A 276 3.02 36.77 20.41
N ALA A 277 3.26 35.48 20.51
CA ALA A 277 3.52 34.79 21.77
C ALA A 277 4.74 35.35 22.49
N LEU A 278 5.84 35.57 21.79
CA LEU A 278 7.07 36.18 22.32
C LEU A 278 6.83 37.60 22.90
N LYS A 279 5.93 38.36 22.31
CA LYS A 279 5.57 39.69 22.81
C LYS A 279 4.62 39.64 24.00
N ALA A 280 3.57 38.81 23.88
CA ALA A 280 2.49 38.75 24.87
C ALA A 280 2.92 38.08 26.18
N TYR A 281 3.82 37.10 26.11
CA TYR A 281 4.26 36.27 27.22
C TYR A 281 5.76 36.48 27.56
N LYS A 282 6.31 37.64 27.22
CA LYS A 282 7.74 37.98 27.41
C LYS A 282 8.24 37.75 28.84
N ASP A 283 7.39 38.04 29.81
CA ASP A 283 7.74 37.98 31.24
C ASP A 283 7.18 36.71 31.93
N ASP A 284 6.58 35.79 31.17
CA ASP A 284 6.08 34.50 31.67
C ASP A 284 7.27 33.55 31.82
N PRO A 285 7.55 32.97 33.00
CA PRO A 285 8.64 32.04 33.20
C PRO A 285 8.43 30.68 32.53
N CYS A 286 7.26 30.42 31.92
CA CYS A 286 6.91 29.20 31.18
C CYS A 286 7.18 27.88 31.95
N THR A 287 7.01 27.88 33.28
CA THR A 287 7.37 26.77 34.17
C THR A 287 6.43 25.57 34.08
N ARG A 288 5.28 25.73 33.41
CA ARG A 288 4.26 24.69 33.30
C ARG A 288 4.24 24.00 31.93
N PHE A 289 5.08 24.42 31.00
CA PHE A 289 5.14 23.82 29.69
C PHE A 289 6.13 22.65 29.66
N CYS A 290 5.69 21.49 29.23
CA CYS A 290 6.52 20.30 28.98
C CYS A 290 6.25 19.80 27.58
N LEU A 291 7.29 19.53 26.80
CA LEU A 291 7.18 18.80 25.55
C LEU A 291 6.86 17.32 25.85
N LEU A 292 5.89 16.79 25.17
CA LEU A 292 5.58 15.36 25.20
C LEU A 292 6.40 14.64 24.13
N TYR A 293 7.00 13.54 24.51
CA TYR A 293 7.64 12.62 23.57
C TYR A 293 6.62 11.54 23.14
N THR A 294 6.73 11.07 21.91
CA THR A 294 5.77 10.11 21.30
C THR A 294 5.63 8.80 22.07
N SER A 295 6.62 8.41 22.87
CA SER A 295 6.61 7.20 23.69
C SER A 295 5.69 7.23 24.91
N ASP A 296 5.27 8.41 25.36
CA ASP A 296 4.48 8.57 26.60
C ASP A 296 2.97 8.73 26.34
N ALA A 297 2.54 8.25 25.20
CA ALA A 297 1.19 8.45 24.68
C ALA A 297 0.05 7.79 25.49
N ALA A 298 0.36 6.91 26.42
CA ALA A 298 -0.64 6.19 27.21
C ALA A 298 -1.24 7.04 28.37
N ASP A 299 -0.60 8.17 28.73
CA ASP A 299 -0.95 8.96 29.93
C ASP A 299 -1.77 10.22 29.63
N ASP A 300 -2.21 10.42 28.38
CA ASP A 300 -2.92 11.65 27.95
C ASP A 300 -4.48 11.53 27.95
N LEU A 301 -5.04 10.56 28.67
CA LEU A 301 -6.49 10.40 28.87
C LEU A 301 -6.94 11.08 30.15
#